data_434855ad2967d58953ed461ed3e6de14
#
_entry.id   434855ad2967d58953ed461ed3e6de14
#
_cell.length_a   1.000
_cell.length_b   1.000
_cell.length_c   1.000
_cell.angle_alpha   90.00
_cell.angle_beta   90.00
_cell.angle_gamma   90.00
#
_symmetry.space_group_name_H-M   'P 1'
#
loop_
_entity.id
_entity.type
_entity.pdbx_description
1 polymer ?
#
loop_
_entity_poly.entity_id
_entity_poly.type
_entity_poly.pdbx_seq_one_letter_code
_entity_poly.pdbx_strand_id
1 'polypeptide(L)'
;MPEKKLNVLLDKFGDVKGKKIFNLMGSNGNKAVALALLGADVTVVDFSEGNRRYALDLAEACGVKINFILSDVLKMPKEVMSGDYDIVFAEMGILHYFSDLSPFMNVIHSLLKDGGKAVLRDFHPVSTKLITSRGSTAKVRKHKVTGDYFDTSLEEKEVAYSKYLEEGEVEKVFLRKWNLGEIVTAVANTGLKIESLTEEPNLSSDVFDKGIPKTFTIVARK
;
A
#
# COMPACT_ATOMS: atom_id res chain seq x y z
N MET A 1 8.20 17.02 10.03
CA MET A 1 6.97 17.53 9.42
C MET A 1 6.18 16.35 8.90
N PRO A 2 4.98 16.07 9.44
CA PRO A 2 4.17 14.90 9.08
C PRO A 2 3.72 14.94 7.61
N GLU A 3 3.46 16.13 7.04
CA GLU A 3 3.03 16.31 5.66
C GLU A 3 4.04 15.73 4.66
N LYS A 4 5.35 15.88 4.94
CA LYS A 4 6.40 15.31 4.09
C LYS A 4 6.37 13.78 4.04
N LYS A 5 5.91 13.12 5.10
CA LYS A 5 5.77 11.66 5.15
C LYS A 5 4.58 11.15 4.36
N LEU A 6 3.52 11.95 4.28
CA LEU A 6 2.31 11.63 3.54
C LEU A 6 2.44 11.94 2.05
N ASN A 7 3.25 12.95 1.70
CA ASN A 7 3.55 13.31 0.30
C ASN A 7 2.25 13.38 -0.53
N VAL A 8 2.19 12.69 -1.66
CA VAL A 8 1.03 12.68 -2.59
C VAL A 8 -0.26 12.15 -1.97
N LEU A 9 -0.19 11.42 -0.86
CA LEU A 9 -1.39 10.89 -0.19
C LEU A 9 -2.21 11.98 0.48
N LEU A 10 -1.56 13.03 1.01
CA LEU A 10 -2.26 14.08 1.74
C LEU A 10 -3.32 14.78 0.86
N ASP A 11 -2.97 15.06 -0.39
CA ASP A 11 -3.92 15.64 -1.36
C ASP A 11 -5.10 14.71 -1.65
N LYS A 12 -4.86 13.38 -1.61
CA LYS A 12 -5.91 12.37 -1.83
C LYS A 12 -6.82 12.21 -0.62
N PHE A 13 -6.27 12.36 0.58
CA PHE A 13 -7.06 12.27 1.81
C PHE A 13 -7.95 13.51 2.03
N GLY A 14 -7.43 14.70 1.74
CA GLY A 14 -8.03 15.97 2.12
C GLY A 14 -7.84 16.26 3.61
N ASP A 15 -8.80 16.96 4.26
CA ASP A 15 -8.74 17.20 5.69
C ASP A 15 -8.90 15.89 6.47
N VAL A 16 -7.89 15.58 7.29
CA VAL A 16 -7.82 14.35 8.08
C VAL A 16 -8.14 14.55 9.56
N LYS A 17 -8.28 15.79 10.03
CA LYS A 17 -8.54 16.10 11.43
C LYS A 17 -9.86 15.51 11.90
N GLY A 18 -9.81 14.72 12.96
CA GLY A 18 -10.98 14.04 13.52
C GLY A 18 -11.53 12.89 12.66
N LYS A 19 -10.85 12.51 11.58
CA LYS A 19 -11.26 11.37 10.73
C LYS A 19 -10.76 10.06 11.30
N LYS A 20 -11.59 9.02 11.17
CA LYS A 20 -11.19 7.63 11.41
C LYS A 20 -10.52 7.08 10.16
N ILE A 21 -9.26 6.71 10.27
CA ILE A 21 -8.45 6.27 9.13
C ILE A 21 -7.89 4.87 9.40
N PHE A 22 -8.06 3.97 8.44
CA PHE A 22 -7.48 2.64 8.49
C PHE A 22 -6.31 2.51 7.51
N ASN A 23 -5.13 2.17 8.03
CA ASN A 23 -3.94 1.90 7.24
C ASN A 23 -3.73 0.39 7.11
N LEU A 24 -4.04 -0.16 5.96
CA LEU A 24 -3.86 -1.58 5.66
C LEU A 24 -2.40 -1.89 5.34
N MET A 25 -1.87 -2.98 5.92
CA MET A 25 -0.49 -3.42 5.75
C MET A 25 0.49 -2.26 5.96
N GLY A 26 0.29 -1.53 7.06
CA GLY A 26 0.90 -0.23 7.32
C GLY A 26 2.38 -0.29 7.71
N SER A 27 3.02 -1.48 7.65
CA SER A 27 4.42 -1.69 7.97
C SER A 27 4.80 -1.05 9.32
N ASN A 28 5.88 -0.32 9.38
CA ASN A 28 6.40 0.34 10.60
C ASN A 28 5.59 1.57 11.07
N GLY A 29 4.40 1.82 10.55
CA GLY A 29 3.47 2.83 11.05
C GLY A 29 3.85 4.29 10.82
N ASN A 30 4.92 4.60 10.10
CA ASN A 30 5.38 5.99 9.89
C ASN A 30 4.28 6.93 9.36
N LYS A 31 3.42 6.44 8.46
CA LYS A 31 2.32 7.24 7.90
C LYS A 31 1.14 7.34 8.87
N ALA A 32 0.87 6.29 9.61
CA ALA A 32 -0.14 6.31 10.65
C ALA A 32 0.18 7.34 11.74
N VAL A 33 1.43 7.36 12.22
CA VAL A 33 1.90 8.37 13.17
C VAL A 33 1.82 9.78 12.58
N ALA A 34 2.18 9.95 11.29
CA ALA A 34 2.06 11.25 10.63
C ALA A 34 0.61 11.73 10.54
N LEU A 35 -0.35 10.85 10.25
CA LEU A 35 -1.78 11.14 10.25
C LEU A 35 -2.30 11.47 11.64
N ALA A 36 -1.87 10.73 12.67
CA ALA A 36 -2.23 11.00 14.05
C ALA A 36 -1.72 12.37 14.53
N LEU A 37 -0.52 12.78 14.12
CA LEU A 37 0.02 14.13 14.36
C LEU A 37 -0.81 15.23 13.68
N LEU A 38 -1.51 14.92 12.60
CA LEU A 38 -2.47 15.82 11.95
C LEU A 38 -3.89 15.75 12.56
N GLY A 39 -4.06 14.98 13.62
CA GLY A 39 -5.31 14.89 14.38
C GLY A 39 -6.30 13.83 13.91
N ALA A 40 -5.87 12.86 13.13
CA ALA A 40 -6.69 11.70 12.76
C ALA A 40 -6.71 10.65 13.88
N ASP A 41 -7.79 9.87 13.96
CA ASP A 41 -7.88 8.62 14.72
C ASP A 41 -7.47 7.47 13.80
N VAL A 42 -6.30 6.86 14.06
CA VAL A 42 -5.65 5.96 13.11
C VAL A 42 -5.53 4.54 13.64
N THR A 43 -6.04 3.60 12.87
CA THR A 43 -5.82 2.16 13.05
C THR A 43 -4.88 1.64 11.96
N VAL A 44 -3.94 0.79 12.36
CA VAL A 44 -2.98 0.11 11.46
C VAL A 44 -3.21 -1.40 11.58
N VAL A 45 -3.15 -2.13 10.49
CA VAL A 45 -2.97 -3.58 10.50
C VAL A 45 -1.69 -3.98 9.81
N ASP A 46 -0.92 -4.83 10.46
CA ASP A 46 0.26 -5.50 9.86
C ASP A 46 0.50 -6.82 10.62
N PHE A 47 1.10 -7.81 9.98
CA PHE A 47 1.34 -9.11 10.61
C PHE A 47 2.67 -9.18 11.36
N SER A 48 3.54 -8.18 11.23
CA SER A 48 4.88 -8.17 11.82
C SER A 48 4.89 -7.56 13.23
N GLU A 49 5.28 -8.36 14.23
CA GLU A 49 5.47 -7.87 15.61
C GLU A 49 6.58 -6.82 15.70
N GLY A 50 7.64 -6.94 14.87
CA GLY A 50 8.71 -5.95 14.81
C GLY A 50 8.18 -4.59 14.31
N ASN A 51 7.32 -4.59 13.29
CA ASN A 51 6.65 -3.39 12.80
C ASN A 51 5.74 -2.77 13.86
N ARG A 52 4.96 -3.61 14.56
CA ARG A 52 4.08 -3.17 15.65
C ARG A 52 4.87 -2.45 16.74
N ARG A 53 5.92 -3.08 17.24
CA ARG A 53 6.74 -2.47 18.31
C ARG A 53 7.32 -1.14 17.87
N TYR A 54 7.92 -1.09 16.68
CA TYR A 54 8.47 0.16 16.15
C TYR A 54 7.41 1.25 15.98
N ALA A 55 6.23 0.91 15.47
CA ALA A 55 5.14 1.87 15.27
C ALA A 55 4.62 2.46 16.58
N LEU A 56 4.48 1.63 17.63
CA LEU A 56 4.04 2.08 18.94
C LEU A 56 5.10 2.93 19.64
N ASP A 57 6.37 2.52 19.61
CA ASP A 57 7.49 3.31 20.15
C ASP A 57 7.60 4.68 19.45
N LEU A 58 7.42 4.71 18.13
CA LEU A 58 7.41 5.96 17.36
C LEU A 58 6.22 6.85 17.73
N ALA A 59 5.03 6.29 17.90
CA ALA A 59 3.84 7.03 18.30
C ALA A 59 4.01 7.64 19.69
N GLU A 60 4.54 6.88 20.65
CA GLU A 60 4.85 7.35 22.00
C GLU A 60 5.89 8.48 21.96
N ALA A 61 6.99 8.31 21.24
CA ALA A 61 8.02 9.33 21.08
C ALA A 61 7.51 10.62 20.44
N CYS A 62 6.45 10.52 19.61
CA CYS A 62 5.80 11.67 18.98
C CYS A 62 4.63 12.25 19.81
N GLY A 63 4.30 11.67 20.97
CA GLY A 63 3.20 12.11 21.83
C GLY A 63 1.82 11.89 21.24
N VAL A 64 1.65 10.92 20.33
CA VAL A 64 0.36 10.58 19.72
C VAL A 64 0.01 9.12 19.99
N LYS A 65 -1.25 8.76 19.74
CA LYS A 65 -1.74 7.38 19.86
C LYS A 65 -2.15 6.86 18.48
N ILE A 66 -1.86 5.61 18.23
CA ILE A 66 -2.38 4.83 17.11
C ILE A 66 -2.90 3.49 17.65
N ASN A 67 -3.90 2.92 17.00
CA ASN A 67 -4.32 1.55 17.26
C ASN A 67 -3.60 0.62 16.28
N PHE A 68 -2.86 -0.38 16.79
CA PHE A 68 -2.14 -1.33 15.94
C PHE A 68 -2.69 -2.74 16.13
N ILE A 69 -3.20 -3.33 15.06
CA ILE A 69 -3.75 -4.68 15.00
C ILE A 69 -2.67 -5.60 14.40
N LEU A 70 -2.16 -6.51 15.22
CA LEU A 70 -1.23 -7.53 14.77
C LEU A 70 -2.03 -8.69 14.14
N SER A 71 -2.16 -8.68 12.84
CA SER A 71 -2.95 -9.69 12.11
C SER A 71 -2.58 -9.72 10.62
N ASP A 72 -2.81 -10.87 10.01
CA ASP A 72 -3.01 -10.95 8.57
C ASP A 72 -4.24 -10.11 8.20
N VAL A 73 -4.10 -9.25 7.19
CA VAL A 73 -5.15 -8.34 6.73
C VAL A 73 -6.43 -9.06 6.30
N LEU A 74 -6.32 -10.30 5.80
CA LEU A 74 -7.47 -11.12 5.40
C LEU A 74 -8.09 -11.90 6.56
N LYS A 75 -7.45 -11.90 7.76
CA LYS A 75 -7.87 -12.65 8.94
C LYS A 75 -8.12 -11.75 10.16
N MET A 76 -8.37 -10.48 9.91
CA MET A 76 -8.68 -9.54 11.00
C MET A 76 -9.92 -9.98 11.80
N PRO A 77 -9.95 -9.70 13.11
CA PRO A 77 -11.15 -9.90 13.94
C PRO A 77 -12.37 -9.17 13.35
N LYS A 78 -13.55 -9.81 13.42
CA LYS A 78 -14.79 -9.23 12.85
C LYS A 78 -15.16 -7.88 13.48
N GLU A 79 -14.80 -7.69 14.74
CA GLU A 79 -15.07 -6.47 15.51
C GLU A 79 -14.35 -5.25 14.91
N VAL A 80 -13.27 -5.49 14.19
CA VAL A 80 -12.49 -4.43 13.48
C VAL A 80 -13.21 -3.99 12.21
N MET A 81 -14.00 -4.88 11.61
CA MET A 81 -14.72 -4.66 10.36
C MET A 81 -16.00 -3.85 10.59
N SER A 82 -15.89 -2.74 11.34
CA SER A 82 -17.03 -1.95 11.86
C SER A 82 -17.78 -1.14 10.80
N GLY A 83 -17.18 -0.92 9.62
CA GLY A 83 -17.81 -0.17 8.54
C GLY A 83 -18.01 1.33 8.87
N ASP A 84 -17.15 1.89 9.72
CA ASP A 84 -17.26 3.27 10.22
C ASP A 84 -16.03 4.16 9.89
N TYR A 85 -15.08 3.66 9.10
CA TYR A 85 -13.91 4.43 8.72
C TYR A 85 -14.21 5.44 7.61
N ASP A 86 -13.75 6.68 7.81
CA ASP A 86 -13.83 7.76 6.81
C ASP A 86 -12.91 7.50 5.63
N ILE A 87 -11.72 6.98 5.91
CA ILE A 87 -10.68 6.69 4.92
C ILE A 87 -10.05 5.33 5.22
N VAL A 88 -9.93 4.50 4.20
CA VAL A 88 -9.13 3.27 4.22
C VAL A 88 -8.06 3.39 3.16
N PHE A 89 -6.80 3.20 3.54
CA PHE A 89 -5.73 3.28 2.56
C PHE A 89 -4.71 2.15 2.67
N ALA A 90 -4.12 1.84 1.52
CA ALA A 90 -3.04 0.89 1.36
C ALA A 90 -1.99 1.47 0.41
N GLU A 91 -0.70 1.35 0.74
CA GLU A 91 0.34 2.00 -0.02
C GLU A 91 1.61 1.17 -0.18
N MET A 92 2.06 1.08 -1.43
CA MET A 92 3.40 0.67 -1.87
C MET A 92 3.82 -0.77 -1.51
N GLY A 93 3.79 -1.61 -2.53
CA GLY A 93 4.31 -2.97 -2.42
C GLY A 93 3.34 -3.92 -1.72
N ILE A 94 2.04 -3.77 -1.95
CA ILE A 94 0.99 -4.52 -1.27
C ILE A 94 0.33 -5.54 -2.20
N LEU A 95 -0.08 -5.12 -3.38
CA LEU A 95 -0.95 -5.93 -4.24
C LEU A 95 -0.30 -7.24 -4.70
N HIS A 96 1.02 -7.26 -4.81
CA HIS A 96 1.73 -8.45 -5.27
C HIS A 96 1.71 -9.64 -4.28
N TYR A 97 1.32 -9.42 -3.02
CA TYR A 97 1.17 -10.50 -2.03
C TYR A 97 -0.12 -11.31 -2.18
N PHE A 98 -1.05 -10.87 -3.02
CA PHE A 98 -2.32 -11.55 -3.23
C PHE A 98 -2.34 -12.28 -4.57
N SER A 99 -2.74 -13.56 -4.56
CA SER A 99 -3.04 -14.33 -5.78
C SER A 99 -4.42 -14.01 -6.35
N ASP A 100 -5.33 -13.50 -5.51
CA ASP A 100 -6.65 -12.95 -5.84
C ASP A 100 -6.83 -11.64 -5.07
N LEU A 101 -7.18 -10.55 -5.78
CA LEU A 101 -7.41 -9.24 -5.16
C LEU A 101 -8.78 -9.10 -4.52
N SER A 102 -9.75 -9.96 -4.88
CA SER A 102 -11.14 -9.81 -4.43
C SER A 102 -11.30 -9.83 -2.91
N PRO A 103 -10.66 -10.74 -2.15
CA PRO A 103 -10.75 -10.72 -0.69
C PRO A 103 -10.21 -9.42 -0.09
N PHE A 104 -9.08 -8.92 -0.59
CA PHE A 104 -8.47 -7.68 -0.10
C PHE A 104 -9.33 -6.45 -0.40
N MET A 105 -9.89 -6.36 -1.60
CA MET A 105 -10.79 -5.25 -1.97
C MET A 105 -12.09 -5.29 -1.15
N ASN A 106 -12.61 -6.49 -0.84
CA ASN A 106 -13.76 -6.66 0.04
C ASN A 106 -13.47 -6.19 1.47
N VAL A 107 -12.25 -6.39 1.98
CA VAL A 107 -11.82 -5.83 3.28
C VAL A 107 -11.90 -4.31 3.24
N ILE A 108 -11.37 -3.67 2.19
CA ILE A 108 -11.44 -2.21 2.03
C ILE A 108 -12.89 -1.72 2.05
N HIS A 109 -13.74 -2.36 1.24
CA HIS A 109 -15.17 -2.00 1.18
C HIS A 109 -15.87 -2.16 2.53
N SER A 110 -15.59 -3.25 3.26
CA SER A 110 -16.26 -3.56 4.53
C SER A 110 -15.85 -2.60 5.65
N LEU A 111 -14.62 -2.11 5.67
CA LEU A 111 -14.13 -1.14 6.64
C LEU A 111 -14.72 0.26 6.45
N LEU A 112 -15.02 0.64 5.21
CA LEU A 112 -15.52 1.98 4.89
C LEU A 112 -16.96 2.17 5.34
N LYS A 113 -17.25 3.35 5.91
CA LYS A 113 -18.62 3.85 6.05
C LYS A 113 -19.20 4.25 4.69
N ASP A 114 -20.52 4.42 4.62
CA ASP A 114 -21.16 5.01 3.43
C ASP A 114 -20.59 6.40 3.15
N GLY A 115 -20.21 6.65 1.90
CA GLY A 115 -19.51 7.85 1.49
C GLY A 115 -18.03 7.90 1.91
N GLY A 116 -17.51 6.87 2.55
CA GLY A 116 -16.09 6.75 2.92
C GLY A 116 -15.19 6.57 1.70
N LYS A 117 -13.92 6.94 1.84
CA LYS A 117 -12.95 7.01 0.76
C LYS A 117 -11.89 5.91 0.87
N ALA A 118 -11.72 5.12 -0.18
CA ALA A 118 -10.57 4.22 -0.38
C ALA A 118 -9.45 4.95 -1.12
N VAL A 119 -8.21 4.80 -0.66
CA VAL A 119 -7.02 5.30 -1.37
C VAL A 119 -6.02 4.15 -1.50
N LEU A 120 -5.86 3.66 -2.72
CA LEU A 120 -4.95 2.57 -3.05
C LEU A 120 -3.82 3.11 -3.92
N ARG A 121 -2.60 3.04 -3.42
CA ARG A 121 -1.40 3.46 -4.15
C ARG A 121 -0.40 2.32 -4.21
N ASP A 122 0.08 1.98 -5.40
CA ASP A 122 1.09 0.94 -5.54
C ASP A 122 2.02 1.19 -6.73
N PHE A 123 3.00 0.32 -6.90
CA PHE A 123 3.91 0.33 -8.03
C PHE A 123 3.17 0.10 -9.34
N HIS A 124 3.51 0.89 -10.35
CA HIS A 124 2.82 0.82 -11.63
C HIS A 124 3.21 -0.45 -12.41
N PRO A 125 2.24 -1.19 -12.97
CA PRO A 125 2.47 -2.41 -13.72
C PRO A 125 3.45 -2.28 -14.89
N VAL A 126 3.48 -1.16 -15.59
CA VAL A 126 4.49 -0.90 -16.63
C VAL A 126 5.90 -1.02 -16.08
N SER A 127 6.14 -0.48 -14.88
CA SER A 127 7.45 -0.56 -14.23
C SER A 127 7.76 -1.94 -13.68
N THR A 128 6.76 -2.62 -13.10
CA THR A 128 7.00 -3.91 -12.41
C THR A 128 6.98 -5.12 -13.34
N LYS A 129 6.24 -5.05 -14.44
CA LYS A 129 6.07 -6.18 -15.38
C LYS A 129 6.92 -6.05 -16.65
N LEU A 130 7.11 -4.84 -17.18
CA LEU A 130 7.71 -4.65 -18.49
C LEU A 130 9.16 -4.19 -18.46
N ILE A 131 9.52 -3.35 -17.48
CA ILE A 131 10.75 -2.56 -17.61
C ILE A 131 11.83 -3.06 -16.68
N THR A 132 13.00 -3.33 -17.27
CA THR A 132 14.25 -3.50 -16.54
C THR A 132 15.11 -2.27 -16.71
N SER A 133 15.41 -1.56 -15.62
CA SER A 133 16.34 -0.43 -15.62
C SER A 133 17.78 -0.94 -15.59
N ARG A 134 18.63 -0.46 -16.51
CA ARG A 134 20.06 -0.75 -16.54
C ARG A 134 20.88 0.50 -16.22
N GLY A 135 21.84 0.34 -15.32
CA GLY A 135 22.90 1.30 -15.05
C GLY A 135 22.53 2.39 -14.05
N SER A 136 23.24 2.41 -12.92
CA SER A 136 23.12 3.44 -11.89
C SER A 136 24.01 4.67 -12.14
N THR A 137 24.93 4.60 -13.11
CA THR A 137 25.98 5.61 -13.36
C THR A 137 25.74 6.49 -14.57
N ALA A 138 24.76 6.19 -15.42
CA ALA A 138 24.47 7.01 -16.59
C ALA A 138 23.58 8.20 -16.21
N LYS A 139 23.88 9.39 -16.77
CA LYS A 139 23.03 10.58 -16.64
C LYS A 139 21.59 10.36 -17.16
N VAL A 140 21.41 9.37 -18.04
CA VAL A 140 20.12 8.93 -18.56
C VAL A 140 20.04 7.41 -18.39
N ARG A 141 19.05 6.91 -17.64
CA ARG A 141 18.78 5.48 -17.55
C ARG A 141 18.20 4.98 -18.87
N LYS A 142 18.84 3.97 -19.44
CA LYS A 142 18.28 3.25 -20.58
C LYS A 142 17.33 2.17 -20.05
N HIS A 143 16.09 2.25 -20.48
CA HIS A 143 15.09 1.22 -20.17
C HIS A 143 15.04 0.21 -21.29
N LYS A 144 14.87 -1.05 -20.89
CA LYS A 144 14.65 -2.15 -21.82
C LYS A 144 13.34 -2.83 -21.46
N VAL A 145 12.50 -3.03 -22.44
CA VAL A 145 11.32 -3.88 -22.31
C VAL A 145 11.79 -5.32 -22.34
N THR A 146 11.63 -6.04 -21.24
CA THR A 146 12.11 -7.42 -21.09
C THR A 146 11.05 -8.37 -20.53
N GLY A 147 9.94 -7.84 -20.01
CA GLY A 147 8.87 -8.61 -19.41
C GLY A 147 7.65 -8.76 -20.31
N ASP A 148 6.65 -9.49 -19.78
CA ASP A 148 5.34 -9.64 -20.39
C ASP A 148 4.28 -8.99 -19.49
N TYR A 149 3.56 -8.01 -20.04
CA TYR A 149 2.50 -7.29 -19.31
C TYR A 149 1.31 -8.18 -18.97
N PHE A 150 1.07 -9.20 -19.75
CA PHE A 150 -0.07 -10.11 -19.60
C PHE A 150 0.26 -11.42 -18.86
N ASP A 151 1.53 -11.61 -18.47
CA ASP A 151 1.92 -12.74 -17.63
C ASP A 151 1.19 -12.69 -16.28
N THR A 152 0.46 -13.76 -15.94
CA THR A 152 -0.30 -13.92 -14.71
C THR A 152 0.31 -14.96 -13.77
N SER A 153 1.51 -15.44 -14.07
CA SER A 153 2.19 -16.47 -13.29
C SER A 153 2.48 -16.01 -11.86
N LEU A 154 2.55 -16.96 -10.95
CA LEU A 154 3.01 -16.76 -9.59
C LEU A 154 4.53 -16.90 -9.55
N GLU A 155 5.22 -15.92 -8.97
CA GLU A 155 6.64 -15.98 -8.68
C GLU A 155 6.85 -16.48 -7.25
N GLU A 156 7.50 -17.63 -7.09
CA GLU A 156 7.93 -18.09 -5.76
C GLU A 156 9.18 -17.32 -5.34
N LYS A 157 9.15 -16.72 -4.15
CA LYS A 157 10.30 -16.00 -3.58
C LYS A 157 10.50 -16.36 -2.12
N GLU A 158 11.76 -16.36 -1.70
CA GLU A 158 12.10 -16.45 -0.29
C GLU A 158 11.76 -15.16 0.44
N VAL A 159 11.21 -15.28 1.63
CA VAL A 159 10.89 -14.11 2.46
C VAL A 159 12.18 -13.41 2.87
N ALA A 160 12.25 -12.09 2.70
CA ALA A 160 13.48 -11.31 2.83
C ALA A 160 14.16 -11.41 4.20
N TYR A 161 13.41 -11.68 5.28
CA TYR A 161 13.96 -11.84 6.63
C TYR A 161 14.48 -13.27 6.93
N SER A 162 14.22 -14.27 6.07
CA SER A 162 14.74 -15.62 6.24
C SER A 162 16.28 -15.67 6.34
N LYS A 163 16.96 -14.66 5.80
CA LYS A 163 18.43 -14.49 5.90
C LYS A 163 18.94 -14.24 7.32
N TYR A 164 18.06 -13.90 8.25
CA TYR A 164 18.39 -13.58 9.65
C TYR A 164 17.87 -14.63 10.65
N LEU A 165 17.19 -15.67 10.14
CA LEU A 165 16.78 -16.80 10.96
C LEU A 165 17.90 -17.83 11.00
N GLU A 166 18.20 -18.35 12.20
CA GLU A 166 19.08 -19.52 12.37
C GLU A 166 18.46 -20.70 11.62
N GLU A 167 19.29 -21.64 11.13
CA GLU A 167 18.97 -22.79 10.27
C GLU A 167 17.54 -23.35 10.50
N GLY A 168 16.60 -22.91 9.68
CA GLY A 168 15.21 -23.33 9.67
C GLY A 168 14.68 -23.31 8.23
N GLU A 169 13.50 -23.85 8.01
CA GLU A 169 12.85 -23.84 6.69
C GLU A 169 12.73 -22.40 6.20
N VAL A 170 13.28 -22.14 5.00
CA VAL A 170 13.15 -20.85 4.32
C VAL A 170 11.69 -20.68 3.95
N GLU A 171 11.00 -19.77 4.62
CA GLU A 171 9.63 -19.45 4.28
C GLU A 171 9.55 -18.88 2.86
N LYS A 172 8.69 -19.45 2.05
CA LYS A 172 8.45 -19.05 0.67
C LYS A 172 7.14 -18.29 0.58
N VAL A 173 7.13 -17.26 -0.25
CA VAL A 173 5.94 -16.46 -0.56
C VAL A 173 5.70 -16.50 -2.06
N PHE A 174 4.44 -16.63 -2.44
CA PHE A 174 4.02 -16.53 -3.82
C PHE A 174 3.60 -15.10 -4.12
N LEU A 175 4.26 -14.48 -5.10
CA LEU A 175 3.97 -13.11 -5.53
C LEU A 175 3.32 -13.13 -6.90
N ARG A 176 2.34 -12.27 -7.12
CA ARG A 176 1.71 -12.05 -8.42
C ARG A 176 1.88 -10.60 -8.87
N LYS A 177 2.31 -10.41 -10.11
CA LYS A 177 2.33 -9.09 -10.73
C LYS A 177 1.01 -8.86 -11.46
N TRP A 178 0.27 -7.87 -11.02
CA TRP A 178 -1.02 -7.48 -11.58
C TRP A 178 -0.84 -6.49 -12.73
N ASN A 179 -1.70 -6.53 -13.74
CA ASN A 179 -1.83 -5.42 -14.68
C ASN A 179 -2.85 -4.39 -14.17
N LEU A 180 -2.82 -3.18 -14.74
CA LEU A 180 -3.67 -2.09 -14.23
C LEU A 180 -5.16 -2.37 -14.44
N GLY A 181 -5.52 -3.02 -15.55
CA GLY A 181 -6.90 -3.41 -15.83
C GLY A 181 -7.46 -4.38 -14.79
N GLU A 182 -6.67 -5.38 -14.36
CA GLU A 182 -7.06 -6.32 -13.30
C GLU A 182 -7.28 -5.58 -11.96
N ILE A 183 -6.39 -4.65 -11.60
CA ILE A 183 -6.50 -3.87 -10.36
C ILE A 183 -7.77 -3.01 -10.37
N VAL A 184 -7.99 -2.24 -11.44
CA VAL A 184 -9.17 -1.37 -11.60
C VAL A 184 -10.46 -2.20 -11.55
N THR A 185 -10.47 -3.34 -12.22
CA THR A 185 -11.62 -4.25 -12.23
C THR A 185 -11.89 -4.82 -10.84
N ALA A 186 -10.85 -5.21 -10.10
CA ALA A 186 -11.00 -5.72 -8.75
C ALA A 186 -11.61 -4.67 -7.78
N VAL A 187 -11.20 -3.40 -7.90
CA VAL A 187 -11.82 -2.31 -7.14
C VAL A 187 -13.29 -2.13 -7.54
N ALA A 188 -13.58 -2.05 -8.83
CA ALA A 188 -14.94 -1.81 -9.34
C ALA A 188 -15.92 -2.94 -8.95
N ASN A 189 -15.45 -4.20 -8.95
CA ASN A 189 -16.29 -5.36 -8.62
C ASN A 189 -16.78 -5.38 -7.17
N THR A 190 -16.19 -4.59 -6.27
CA THR A 190 -16.70 -4.44 -4.89
C THR A 190 -17.89 -3.50 -4.77
N GLY A 191 -18.24 -2.79 -5.83
CA GLY A 191 -19.23 -1.71 -5.81
C GLY A 191 -18.65 -0.35 -5.44
N LEU A 192 -17.35 -0.25 -5.16
CA LEU A 192 -16.69 1.03 -4.94
C LEU A 192 -16.69 1.86 -6.24
N LYS A 193 -17.14 3.10 -6.14
CA LYS A 193 -17.13 4.05 -7.26
C LYS A 193 -15.76 4.69 -7.39
N ILE A 194 -15.02 4.36 -8.45
CA ILE A 194 -13.72 4.99 -8.73
C ILE A 194 -13.95 6.46 -9.10
N GLU A 195 -13.34 7.37 -8.32
CA GLU A 195 -13.38 8.82 -8.54
C GLU A 195 -12.20 9.30 -9.37
N SER A 196 -11.02 8.69 -9.17
CA SER A 196 -9.83 9.02 -9.95
C SER A 196 -8.84 7.87 -9.99
N LEU A 197 -8.09 7.79 -11.08
CA LEU A 197 -6.87 7.03 -11.24
C LEU A 197 -5.79 8.02 -11.69
N THR A 198 -4.74 8.16 -10.89
CA THR A 198 -3.59 9.03 -11.18
C THR A 198 -2.35 8.17 -11.35
N GLU A 199 -1.54 8.48 -12.34
CA GLU A 199 -0.26 7.82 -12.57
C GLU A 199 0.86 8.83 -12.35
N GLU A 200 1.90 8.43 -11.62
CA GLU A 200 3.00 9.33 -11.31
C GLU A 200 4.33 8.76 -11.85
N PRO A 201 5.20 9.64 -12.37
CA PRO A 201 6.58 9.28 -12.71
C PRO A 201 7.39 9.02 -11.44
N ASN A 202 8.69 8.77 -11.59
CA ASN A 202 9.59 8.69 -10.44
C ASN A 202 9.64 10.03 -9.69
N LEU A 203 9.14 10.04 -8.44
CA LEU A 203 9.15 11.22 -7.56
C LEU A 203 10.44 11.33 -6.75
N SER A 204 11.27 10.28 -6.74
CA SER A 204 12.53 10.25 -5.97
C SER A 204 13.72 10.85 -6.73
N SER A 205 13.54 11.25 -7.98
CA SER A 205 14.60 11.81 -8.83
C SER A 205 14.03 12.88 -9.74
N ASP A 206 14.77 13.95 -9.94
CA ASP A 206 14.40 15.02 -10.87
C ASP A 206 14.79 14.71 -12.32
N VAL A 207 15.65 13.72 -12.52
CA VAL A 207 16.26 13.40 -13.82
C VAL A 207 15.79 12.07 -14.38
N PHE A 208 15.72 11.02 -13.52
CA PHE A 208 15.50 9.65 -13.97
C PHE A 208 14.03 9.26 -14.03
N ASP A 209 13.68 8.47 -15.02
CA ASP A 209 12.38 7.79 -15.16
C ASP A 209 11.16 8.73 -15.24
N LYS A 210 11.34 9.93 -15.81
CA LYS A 210 10.25 10.92 -15.91
C LYS A 210 9.19 10.58 -16.98
N GLY A 211 9.57 9.81 -18.00
CA GLY A 211 8.67 9.38 -19.07
C GLY A 211 8.00 8.03 -18.84
N ILE A 212 8.09 7.47 -17.60
CA ILE A 212 7.58 6.13 -17.30
C ILE A 212 6.77 6.21 -16.03
N PRO A 213 5.53 5.68 -16.00
CA PRO A 213 4.74 5.61 -14.78
C PRO A 213 5.41 4.65 -13.78
N LYS A 214 5.67 5.15 -12.59
CA LYS A 214 6.31 4.39 -11.49
C LYS A 214 5.34 3.95 -10.43
N THR A 215 4.33 4.76 -10.18
CA THR A 215 3.26 4.48 -9.23
C THR A 215 1.93 4.87 -9.84
N PHE A 216 0.87 4.31 -9.30
CA PHE A 216 -0.48 4.75 -9.56
C PHE A 216 -1.21 4.95 -8.22
N THR A 217 -2.24 5.78 -8.24
CA THR A 217 -3.13 6.01 -7.10
C THR A 217 -4.56 5.95 -7.56
N ILE A 218 -5.35 5.03 -7.00
CA ILE A 218 -6.80 4.95 -7.18
C ILE A 218 -7.45 5.58 -5.96
N VAL A 219 -8.38 6.50 -6.20
CA VAL A 219 -9.31 7.00 -5.19
C VAL A 219 -10.69 6.49 -5.56
N ALA A 220 -11.34 5.81 -4.62
CA ALA A 220 -12.69 5.29 -4.81
C ALA A 220 -13.56 5.60 -3.59
N ARG A 221 -14.87 5.57 -3.75
CA ARG A 221 -15.85 5.87 -2.71
C ARG A 221 -16.87 4.74 -2.57
N LYS A 222 -17.22 4.44 -1.34
CA LYS A 222 -18.33 3.54 -1.02
C LYS A 222 -19.66 4.26 -1.11
#